data_12d9ae44e1869f815cdbff912f10ccc5
#
_entry.id   12d9ae44e1869f815cdbff912f10ccc5
#
_cell.length_a   1.000
_cell.length_b   1.000
_cell.length_c   1.000
_cell.angle_alpha   90.00
_cell.angle_beta   90.00
_cell.angle_gamma   90.00
#
_symmetry.space_group_name_H-M   'P 1'
#
loop_
_entity.id
_entity.type
_entity.pdbx_description
1 polymer ?
#
loop_
_entity_poly.entity_id
_entity_poly.type
_entity_poly.pdbx_seq_one_letter_code
_entity_poly.pdbx_strand_id
1 'polypeptide(L)'
;GSLVSQAQHEYTIKGEVKGVKDGTHVSLFLTDGRVGSIVGTDTIRNGTFFFKRNAGESGMDQLSLMCRDTDFPPMSLDIYATPGAKIKVTGTNPLIYTWRVDSPVKEQQEHNRFIEDSRDLWDEFQRLAIKERSMRSASETERKALRTKSDSISSIINQRELKLMKELPISNVWMEKLLRLSMSLKYNPKFTNKEEILALYDRLNEEQKASIEGQEIRVNLFPPKTVKEGDDMADADLFDLDGKVHHLADFKGKYMLLDFWSSGCGPCIMALPEMKEI
;
A
#
# COMPACT_ATOMS: atom_id res chain seq x y z
N GLY A 1 -25.25 -31.08 -5.91
CA GLY A 1 -24.31 -30.38 -6.85
C GLY A 1 -23.76 -29.07 -6.31
N SER A 2 -24.37 -28.41 -5.30
CA SER A 2 -23.97 -27.06 -4.91
C SER A 2 -22.90 -26.96 -3.80
N LEU A 3 -22.72 -27.98 -2.99
CA LEU A 3 -21.73 -27.98 -1.89
C LEU A 3 -20.29 -28.20 -2.35
N VAL A 4 -20.09 -28.91 -3.43
CA VAL A 4 -18.74 -29.15 -4.01
C VAL A 4 -18.21 -27.90 -4.70
N SER A 5 -19.07 -27.06 -5.28
CA SER A 5 -18.69 -25.80 -5.96
C SER A 5 -18.23 -24.70 -4.99
N GLN A 6 -18.80 -24.59 -3.79
CA GLN A 6 -18.41 -23.58 -2.81
C GLN A 6 -17.02 -23.83 -2.20
N ALA A 7 -16.67 -25.10 -1.97
CA ALA A 7 -15.36 -25.46 -1.41
C ALA A 7 -14.17 -25.17 -2.35
N GLN A 8 -14.42 -25.07 -3.66
CA GLN A 8 -13.39 -24.79 -4.67
C GLN A 8 -12.97 -23.31 -4.72
N HIS A 9 -13.75 -22.38 -4.16
CA HIS A 9 -13.44 -20.94 -4.15
C HIS A 9 -12.93 -20.43 -2.81
N GLU A 10 -12.93 -21.28 -1.79
CA GLU A 10 -12.59 -20.93 -0.42
C GLU A 10 -11.08 -20.99 -0.18
N TYR A 11 -10.54 -20.05 0.58
CA TYR A 11 -9.21 -20.12 1.18
C TYR A 11 -9.26 -19.90 2.69
N THR A 12 -8.19 -20.31 3.39
CA THR A 12 -8.06 -20.14 4.84
C THR A 12 -6.73 -19.48 5.19
N ILE A 13 -6.76 -18.65 6.24
CA ILE A 13 -5.58 -18.02 6.84
C ILE A 13 -5.56 -18.39 8.31
N LYS A 14 -4.56 -19.15 8.75
CA LYS A 14 -4.35 -19.53 10.14
C LYS A 14 -3.13 -18.83 10.70
N GLY A 15 -3.31 -18.06 11.78
CA GLY A 15 -2.22 -17.42 12.52
C GLY A 15 -1.79 -18.23 13.74
N GLU A 16 -0.47 -18.33 13.95
CA GLU A 16 0.19 -18.86 15.16
C GLU A 16 1.28 -17.86 15.56
N VAL A 17 0.95 -16.96 16.49
CA VAL A 17 1.82 -15.84 16.87
C VAL A 17 2.15 -15.89 18.35
N LYS A 18 3.43 -15.69 18.69
CA LYS A 18 3.94 -15.60 20.05
C LYS A 18 4.26 -14.16 20.40
N GLY A 19 4.40 -13.84 21.69
CA GLY A 19 4.77 -12.50 22.13
C GLY A 19 3.73 -11.41 21.84
N VAL A 20 2.48 -11.83 21.59
CA VAL A 20 1.32 -10.96 21.40
C VAL A 20 0.30 -11.25 22.50
N LYS A 21 -0.31 -10.21 23.06
CA LYS A 21 -1.27 -10.35 24.17
C LYS A 21 -2.54 -11.04 23.71
N ASP A 22 -3.09 -11.91 24.54
CA ASP A 22 -4.44 -12.42 24.37
C ASP A 22 -5.45 -11.27 24.40
N GLY A 23 -6.45 -11.33 23.53
CA GLY A 23 -7.41 -10.25 23.37
C GLY A 23 -7.04 -9.21 22.29
N THR A 24 -5.85 -9.30 21.68
CA THR A 24 -5.45 -8.45 20.57
C THR A 24 -6.37 -8.65 19.37
N HIS A 25 -6.94 -7.55 18.84
CA HIS A 25 -7.82 -7.58 17.69
C HIS A 25 -7.04 -7.43 16.39
N VAL A 26 -7.27 -8.33 15.46
CA VAL A 26 -6.73 -8.28 14.10
C VAL A 26 -7.86 -8.08 13.09
N SER A 27 -7.62 -7.25 12.11
CA SER A 27 -8.55 -6.95 11.02
C SER A 27 -7.93 -7.30 9.68
N LEU A 28 -8.69 -8.00 8.86
CA LEU A 28 -8.31 -8.34 7.50
C LEU A 28 -9.01 -7.38 6.54
N PHE A 29 -8.24 -6.71 5.71
CA PHE A 29 -8.70 -5.79 4.68
C PHE A 29 -8.49 -6.43 3.32
N LEU A 30 -9.47 -6.31 2.45
CA LEU A 30 -9.32 -6.57 1.02
C LEU A 30 -9.02 -5.26 0.32
N THR A 31 -7.93 -5.21 -0.45
CA THR A 31 -7.61 -4.09 -1.29
C THR A 31 -8.15 -4.36 -2.69
N ASP A 32 -9.16 -3.60 -3.08
CA ASP A 32 -9.69 -3.58 -4.45
C ASP A 32 -9.37 -2.21 -5.06
N GLY A 33 -8.31 -2.17 -5.84
CA GLY A 33 -7.76 -0.92 -6.34
C GLY A 33 -7.28 0.00 -5.21
N ARG A 34 -7.89 1.19 -5.05
CA ARG A 34 -7.48 2.20 -4.06
C ARG A 34 -8.28 2.16 -2.76
N VAL A 35 -9.32 1.35 -2.70
CA VAL A 35 -10.23 1.28 -1.53
C VAL A 35 -10.05 -0.03 -0.83
N GLY A 36 -9.66 0.02 0.45
CA GLY A 36 -9.62 -1.13 1.32
C GLY A 36 -10.92 -1.24 2.14
N SER A 37 -11.54 -2.41 2.15
CA SER A 37 -12.68 -2.73 3.00
C SER A 37 -12.33 -3.80 4.03
N ILE A 38 -12.86 -3.68 5.25
CA ILE A 38 -12.72 -4.73 6.26
C ILE A 38 -13.58 -5.92 5.82
N VAL A 39 -12.92 -7.06 5.64
CA VAL A 39 -13.56 -8.29 5.17
C VAL A 39 -13.54 -9.41 6.21
N GLY A 40 -12.88 -9.17 7.33
CA GLY A 40 -12.87 -10.08 8.46
C GLY A 40 -12.22 -9.44 9.69
N THR A 41 -12.63 -9.87 10.85
CA THR A 41 -12.01 -9.53 12.13
C THR A 41 -11.91 -10.78 12.98
N ASP A 42 -10.85 -10.89 13.76
CA ASP A 42 -10.69 -11.93 14.77
C ASP A 42 -9.94 -11.38 15.99
N THR A 43 -9.95 -12.15 17.05
CA THR A 43 -9.24 -11.83 18.30
C THR A 43 -8.23 -12.94 18.57
N ILE A 44 -6.97 -12.55 18.77
CA ILE A 44 -5.90 -13.48 19.10
C ILE A 44 -6.18 -14.07 20.50
N ARG A 45 -6.27 -15.41 20.57
CA ARG A 45 -6.44 -16.19 21.80
C ARG A 45 -5.47 -17.35 21.80
N ASN A 46 -4.73 -17.51 22.87
CA ASN A 46 -3.66 -18.52 22.97
C ASN A 46 -2.69 -18.44 21.78
N GLY A 47 -2.40 -17.20 21.31
CA GLY A 47 -1.52 -16.95 20.18
C GLY A 47 -2.08 -17.36 18.82
N THR A 48 -3.37 -17.58 18.67
CA THR A 48 -3.98 -18.02 17.40
C THR A 48 -5.08 -17.08 16.91
N PHE A 49 -5.21 -16.98 15.58
CA PHE A 49 -6.35 -16.38 14.88
C PHE A 49 -6.65 -17.16 13.60
N PHE A 50 -7.86 -16.95 13.05
CA PHE A 50 -8.31 -17.70 11.88
C PHE A 50 -9.26 -16.88 11.00
N PHE A 51 -9.03 -16.93 9.69
CA PHE A 51 -9.95 -16.39 8.69
C PHE A 51 -10.25 -17.46 7.64
N LYS A 52 -11.47 -17.42 7.15
CA LYS A 52 -12.00 -18.28 6.09
C LYS A 52 -12.86 -17.43 5.16
N ARG A 53 -12.55 -17.46 3.86
CA ARG A 53 -13.23 -16.62 2.86
C ARG A 53 -13.31 -17.32 1.51
N ASN A 54 -14.28 -16.89 0.69
CA ASN A 54 -14.27 -17.16 -0.73
C ASN A 54 -13.45 -16.09 -1.45
N ALA A 55 -12.60 -16.49 -2.39
CA ALA A 55 -11.88 -15.56 -3.26
C ALA A 55 -12.87 -14.76 -4.12
N GLY A 56 -12.51 -13.51 -4.40
CA GLY A 56 -13.25 -12.65 -5.31
C GLY A 56 -13.24 -13.14 -6.77
N GLU A 57 -13.99 -12.44 -7.62
CA GLU A 57 -14.15 -12.79 -9.04
C GLU A 57 -12.83 -12.77 -9.83
N SER A 58 -11.87 -11.95 -9.42
CA SER A 58 -10.52 -11.89 -10.00
C SER A 58 -9.71 -13.19 -9.83
N GLY A 59 -10.16 -14.10 -8.96
CA GLY A 59 -9.45 -15.34 -8.64
C GLY A 59 -8.23 -15.17 -7.73
N MET A 60 -7.88 -13.95 -7.32
CA MET A 60 -6.84 -13.65 -6.34
C MET A 60 -7.26 -12.45 -5.50
N ASP A 61 -7.24 -12.63 -4.19
CA ASP A 61 -7.43 -11.54 -3.23
C ASP A 61 -6.08 -11.03 -2.75
N GLN A 62 -5.89 -9.71 -2.81
CA GLN A 62 -4.80 -9.03 -2.13
C GLN A 62 -5.32 -8.49 -0.80
N LEU A 63 -4.73 -8.96 0.27
CA LEU A 63 -5.21 -8.73 1.63
C LEU A 63 -4.13 -8.06 2.47
N SER A 64 -4.58 -7.24 3.42
CA SER A 64 -3.73 -6.62 4.44
C SER A 64 -4.24 -6.98 5.82
N LEU A 65 -3.43 -7.68 6.61
CA LEU A 65 -3.73 -7.97 8.01
C LEU A 65 -3.15 -6.88 8.90
N MET A 66 -3.99 -6.25 9.70
CA MET A 66 -3.62 -5.12 10.57
C MET A 66 -4.02 -5.35 12.03
N CYS A 67 -3.24 -4.76 12.93
CA CYS A 67 -3.60 -4.56 14.33
C CYS A 67 -3.46 -3.07 14.66
N ARG A 68 -4.47 -2.51 15.36
CA ARG A 68 -4.48 -1.09 15.73
C ARG A 68 -3.97 -0.81 17.13
N ASP A 69 -3.62 -1.83 17.89
CA ASP A 69 -3.06 -1.67 19.23
C ASP A 69 -1.75 -0.87 19.19
N THR A 70 -1.46 -0.14 20.27
CA THR A 70 -0.36 0.85 20.30
C THR A 70 1.03 0.23 20.29
N ASP A 71 1.15 -1.04 20.67
CA ASP A 71 2.38 -1.83 20.63
C ASP A 71 2.66 -2.45 19.25
N PHE A 72 1.73 -2.30 18.29
CA PHE A 72 1.92 -2.66 16.89
C PHE A 72 2.35 -1.47 16.04
N PRO A 73 3.14 -1.69 14.97
CA PRO A 73 3.45 -0.64 14.01
C PRO A 73 2.20 -0.24 13.21
N PRO A 74 2.11 0.99 12.69
CA PRO A 74 1.05 1.42 11.79
C PRO A 74 1.27 0.85 10.37
N MET A 75 1.49 -0.45 10.27
CA MET A 75 1.78 -1.21 9.06
C MET A 75 0.94 -2.47 9.04
N SER A 76 0.79 -3.06 7.87
CA SER A 76 0.05 -4.30 7.65
C SER A 76 0.94 -5.41 7.12
N LEU A 77 0.54 -6.65 7.35
CA LEU A 77 1.08 -7.82 6.69
C LEU A 77 0.33 -8.05 5.38
N ASP A 78 1.03 -8.09 4.26
CA ASP A 78 0.43 -8.36 2.96
C ASP A 78 0.28 -9.87 2.73
N ILE A 79 -0.92 -10.27 2.32
CA ILE A 79 -1.29 -11.67 2.08
C ILE A 79 -1.96 -11.77 0.71
N TYR A 80 -1.44 -12.64 -0.14
CA TYR A 80 -2.03 -12.99 -1.45
C TYR A 80 -2.74 -14.34 -1.32
N ALA A 81 -4.02 -14.40 -1.64
CA ALA A 81 -4.84 -15.57 -1.49
C ALA A 81 -5.57 -15.94 -2.78
N THR A 82 -5.53 -17.22 -3.15
CA THR A 82 -6.24 -17.78 -4.29
C THR A 82 -7.19 -18.87 -3.83
N PRO A 83 -8.19 -19.27 -4.64
CA PRO A 83 -9.06 -20.38 -4.34
C PRO A 83 -8.30 -21.65 -3.91
N GLY A 84 -8.73 -22.27 -2.82
CA GLY A 84 -8.12 -23.48 -2.26
C GLY A 84 -6.86 -23.26 -1.42
N ALA A 85 -6.32 -22.05 -1.35
CA ALA A 85 -5.08 -21.79 -0.62
C ALA A 85 -5.28 -21.99 0.90
N LYS A 86 -4.32 -22.70 1.50
CA LYS A 86 -4.18 -22.82 2.96
C LYS A 86 -2.96 -22.03 3.38
N ILE A 87 -3.18 -20.89 3.98
CA ILE A 87 -2.14 -19.91 4.31
C ILE A 87 -1.88 -19.98 5.80
N LYS A 88 -0.60 -20.10 6.18
CA LYS A 88 -0.16 -20.07 7.57
C LYS A 88 0.64 -18.80 7.84
N VAL A 89 0.26 -18.08 8.89
CA VAL A 89 0.96 -16.89 9.38
C VAL A 89 1.63 -17.22 10.71
N THR A 90 2.91 -16.91 10.85
CA THR A 90 3.66 -17.09 12.11
C THR A 90 4.40 -15.83 12.49
N GLY A 91 4.43 -15.53 13.79
CA GLY A 91 5.12 -14.38 14.34
C GLY A 91 5.61 -14.65 15.76
N THR A 92 6.60 -13.88 16.22
CA THR A 92 7.21 -14.04 17.57
C THR A 92 7.16 -12.77 18.41
N ASN A 93 6.57 -11.70 17.87
CA ASN A 93 6.50 -10.36 18.47
C ASN A 93 5.43 -9.53 17.72
N PRO A 94 5.10 -8.30 18.16
CA PRO A 94 4.12 -7.43 17.48
C PRO A 94 4.56 -6.83 16.14
N LEU A 95 5.74 -7.14 15.61
CA LEU A 95 6.22 -6.57 14.34
C LEU A 95 5.50 -7.26 13.15
N ILE A 96 4.24 -6.94 12.98
CA ILE A 96 3.29 -7.62 12.08
C ILE A 96 3.74 -7.65 10.64
N TYR A 97 4.38 -6.58 10.13
CA TYR A 97 4.80 -6.49 8.73
C TYR A 97 5.79 -7.59 8.33
N THR A 98 6.58 -8.08 9.27
CA THR A 98 7.57 -9.14 9.06
C THR A 98 7.16 -10.50 9.61
N TRP A 99 5.91 -10.70 9.99
CA TRP A 99 5.40 -12.05 10.26
C TRP A 99 5.56 -12.90 9.01
N ARG A 100 5.85 -14.18 9.19
CA ARG A 100 6.08 -15.09 8.07
C ARG A 100 4.77 -15.61 7.54
N VAL A 101 4.62 -15.57 6.21
CA VAL A 101 3.46 -16.11 5.50
C VAL A 101 3.91 -17.32 4.70
N ASP A 102 3.51 -18.51 5.13
CA ASP A 102 3.70 -19.75 4.38
C ASP A 102 2.46 -20.00 3.52
N SER A 103 2.63 -20.04 2.22
CA SER A 103 1.54 -20.08 1.25
C SER A 103 1.98 -20.77 -0.04
N PRO A 104 1.08 -21.54 -0.69
CA PRO A 104 1.32 -22.09 -2.02
C PRO A 104 1.19 -21.04 -3.15
N VAL A 105 0.72 -19.82 -2.84
CA VAL A 105 0.46 -18.75 -3.81
C VAL A 105 1.77 -18.16 -4.30
N LYS A 106 1.98 -18.14 -5.62
CA LYS A 106 3.23 -17.69 -6.26
C LYS A 106 3.54 -16.22 -5.92
N GLU A 107 2.55 -15.35 -5.95
CA GLU A 107 2.67 -13.93 -5.62
C GLU A 107 3.12 -13.74 -4.17
N GLN A 108 2.62 -14.56 -3.24
CA GLN A 108 3.08 -14.54 -1.86
C GLN A 108 4.54 -14.97 -1.73
N GLN A 109 4.93 -16.01 -2.43
CA GLN A 109 6.32 -16.49 -2.40
C GLN A 109 7.29 -15.46 -2.97
N GLU A 110 6.88 -14.76 -4.02
CA GLU A 110 7.66 -13.66 -4.60
C GLU A 110 7.74 -12.47 -3.63
N HIS A 111 6.61 -12.05 -3.05
CA HIS A 111 6.58 -10.99 -2.04
C HIS A 111 7.48 -11.32 -0.84
N ASN A 112 7.43 -12.55 -0.34
CA ASN A 112 8.25 -13.01 0.76
C ASN A 112 9.76 -12.82 0.49
N ARG A 113 10.23 -12.97 -0.74
CA ARG A 113 11.65 -12.74 -1.10
C ARG A 113 12.09 -11.32 -0.81
N PHE A 114 11.26 -10.32 -1.11
CA PHE A 114 11.53 -8.92 -0.81
C PHE A 114 11.58 -8.66 0.70
N ILE A 115 10.70 -9.31 1.47
CA ILE A 115 10.70 -9.15 2.92
C ILE A 115 11.93 -9.82 3.55
N GLU A 116 12.26 -11.05 3.15
CA GLU A 116 13.40 -11.79 3.72
C GLU A 116 14.74 -11.11 3.44
N ASP A 117 14.92 -10.50 2.26
CA ASP A 117 16.14 -9.78 1.88
C ASP A 117 16.50 -8.63 2.83
N SER A 118 15.50 -8.03 3.47
CA SER A 118 15.66 -6.87 4.34
C SER A 118 14.91 -6.99 5.67
N ARG A 119 14.65 -8.21 6.15
CA ARG A 119 13.86 -8.48 7.35
C ARG A 119 14.37 -7.76 8.59
N ASP A 120 15.68 -7.78 8.82
CA ASP A 120 16.35 -7.09 9.92
C ASP A 120 16.08 -5.57 9.92
N LEU A 121 16.17 -4.96 8.75
CA LEU A 121 15.90 -3.53 8.57
C LEU A 121 14.41 -3.20 8.68
N TRP A 122 13.54 -4.06 8.16
CA TRP A 122 12.09 -3.91 8.34
C TRP A 122 11.69 -4.03 9.80
N ASP A 123 12.31 -4.92 10.58
CA ASP A 123 12.07 -5.04 12.02
C ASP A 123 12.51 -3.76 12.76
N GLU A 124 13.66 -3.19 12.41
CA GLU A 124 14.10 -1.92 12.99
C GLU A 124 13.18 -0.77 12.59
N PHE A 125 12.78 -0.69 11.31
CA PHE A 125 11.84 0.32 10.83
C PHE A 125 10.51 0.28 11.58
N GLN A 126 9.95 -0.90 11.81
CA GLN A 126 8.71 -1.08 12.58
C GLN A 126 8.87 -0.59 14.03
N ARG A 127 9.99 -0.90 14.70
CA ARG A 127 10.25 -0.41 16.06
C ARG A 127 10.32 1.12 16.11
N LEU A 128 10.92 1.75 15.10
CA LEU A 128 10.96 3.22 14.99
C LEU A 128 9.55 3.79 14.79
N ALA A 129 8.72 3.17 13.96
CA ALA A 129 7.34 3.59 13.72
C ALA A 129 6.46 3.48 14.99
N ILE A 130 6.62 2.41 15.78
CA ILE A 130 5.96 2.27 17.09
C ILE A 130 6.43 3.39 18.04
N LYS A 131 7.73 3.66 18.08
CA LYS A 131 8.29 4.72 18.91
C LYS A 131 7.76 6.09 18.49
N GLU A 132 7.74 6.41 17.21
CA GLU A 132 7.19 7.68 16.70
C GLU A 132 5.73 7.86 17.12
N ARG A 133 4.92 6.81 17.02
CA ARG A 133 3.52 6.83 17.43
C ARG A 133 3.33 7.12 18.92
N SER A 134 4.25 6.66 19.77
CA SER A 134 4.22 6.90 21.22
C SER A 134 4.70 8.31 21.62
N MET A 135 5.41 9.02 20.74
CA MET A 135 6.06 10.32 21.03
C MET A 135 5.16 11.53 20.69
N ARG A 136 3.88 11.49 21.06
CA ARG A 136 2.94 12.60 20.77
C ARG A 136 3.36 13.93 21.38
N SER A 137 4.04 13.91 22.53
CA SER A 137 4.53 15.09 23.26
C SER A 137 6.03 15.40 23.06
N ALA A 138 6.71 14.67 22.15
CA ALA A 138 8.12 14.88 21.89
C ALA A 138 8.39 16.20 21.18
N SER A 139 9.59 16.75 21.37
CA SER A 139 10.06 17.93 20.66
C SER A 139 10.16 17.66 19.15
N GLU A 140 10.11 18.73 18.36
CA GLU A 140 10.30 18.62 16.92
C GLU A 140 11.67 18.06 16.56
N THR A 141 12.70 18.41 17.33
CA THR A 141 14.07 17.89 17.14
C THR A 141 14.14 16.37 17.31
N GLU A 142 13.49 15.83 18.34
CA GLU A 142 13.45 14.37 18.55
C GLU A 142 12.68 13.64 17.45
N ARG A 143 11.54 14.18 17.02
CA ARG A 143 10.78 13.62 15.89
C ARG A 143 11.57 13.66 14.59
N LYS A 144 12.28 14.78 14.32
CA LYS A 144 13.13 14.92 13.14
C LYS A 144 14.28 13.90 13.14
N ALA A 145 14.93 13.69 14.29
CA ALA A 145 16.00 12.69 14.41
C ALA A 145 15.48 11.28 14.11
N LEU A 146 14.28 10.94 14.61
CA LEU A 146 13.66 9.64 14.38
C LEU A 146 13.32 9.44 12.90
N ARG A 147 12.71 10.44 12.25
CA ARG A 147 12.41 10.41 10.80
C ARG A 147 13.68 10.25 9.97
N THR A 148 14.73 11.00 10.27
CA THR A 148 16.02 10.89 9.57
C THR A 148 16.59 9.47 9.64
N LYS A 149 16.43 8.79 10.80
CA LYS A 149 16.84 7.40 10.96
C LYS A 149 15.95 6.46 10.13
N SER A 150 14.64 6.65 10.17
CA SER A 150 13.68 5.88 9.36
C SER A 150 13.94 6.04 7.86
N ASP A 151 14.19 7.26 7.39
CA ASP A 151 14.53 7.54 5.99
C ASP A 151 15.82 6.84 5.57
N SER A 152 16.82 6.80 6.45
CA SER A 152 18.09 6.11 6.17
C SER A 152 17.88 4.60 6.02
N ILE A 153 17.12 3.98 6.94
CA ILE A 153 16.80 2.54 6.88
C ILE A 153 15.98 2.24 5.63
N SER A 154 14.94 3.02 5.37
CA SER A 154 14.10 2.87 4.18
C SER A 154 14.91 3.01 2.89
N SER A 155 15.89 3.92 2.83
CA SER A 155 16.78 4.06 1.67
C SER A 155 17.60 2.79 1.43
N ILE A 156 18.14 2.16 2.48
CA ILE A 156 18.91 0.90 2.36
C ILE A 156 17.99 -0.23 1.87
N ILE A 157 16.79 -0.35 2.44
CA ILE A 157 15.79 -1.33 1.98
C ILE A 157 15.49 -1.13 0.50
N ASN A 158 15.22 0.11 0.07
CA ASN A 158 14.93 0.44 -1.32
C ASN A 158 16.09 0.07 -2.26
N GLN A 159 17.34 0.27 -1.85
CA GLN A 159 18.52 -0.13 -2.64
C GLN A 159 18.63 -1.65 -2.78
N ARG A 160 18.35 -2.42 -1.71
CA ARG A 160 18.32 -3.88 -1.76
C ARG A 160 17.20 -4.37 -2.69
N GLU A 161 16.00 -3.79 -2.59
CA GLU A 161 14.89 -4.12 -3.49
C GLU A 161 15.21 -3.80 -4.95
N LEU A 162 15.82 -2.66 -5.26
CA LEU A 162 16.28 -2.32 -6.61
C LEU A 162 17.22 -3.39 -7.17
N LYS A 163 18.17 -3.86 -6.35
CA LYS A 163 19.10 -4.93 -6.76
C LYS A 163 18.34 -6.22 -7.08
N LEU A 164 17.43 -6.64 -6.21
CA LEU A 164 16.62 -7.84 -6.40
C LEU A 164 15.73 -7.72 -7.64
N MET A 165 15.11 -6.56 -7.88
CA MET A 165 14.25 -6.32 -9.03
C MET A 165 14.97 -6.38 -10.38
N LYS A 166 16.28 -6.08 -10.44
CA LYS A 166 17.08 -6.22 -11.66
C LYS A 166 17.17 -7.69 -12.11
N GLU A 167 17.12 -8.62 -11.17
CA GLU A 167 17.27 -10.08 -11.41
C GLU A 167 15.92 -10.78 -11.62
N LEU A 168 14.82 -10.22 -11.11
CA LEU A 168 13.51 -10.84 -11.17
C LEU A 168 12.76 -10.55 -12.48
N PRO A 169 11.91 -11.47 -12.94
CA PRO A 169 10.96 -11.20 -14.01
C PRO A 169 9.89 -10.21 -13.55
N ILE A 170 9.31 -9.50 -14.51
CA ILE A 170 8.19 -8.58 -14.24
C ILE A 170 6.94 -9.41 -13.91
N SER A 171 6.32 -9.11 -12.79
CA SER A 171 5.08 -9.69 -12.26
C SER A 171 4.23 -8.59 -11.64
N ASN A 172 3.03 -8.92 -11.16
CA ASN A 172 2.19 -7.95 -10.42
C ASN A 172 2.90 -7.48 -9.16
N VAL A 173 3.51 -8.37 -8.38
CA VAL A 173 4.31 -8.01 -7.20
C VAL A 173 5.47 -7.10 -7.57
N TRP A 174 6.16 -7.40 -8.66
CA TRP A 174 7.24 -6.57 -9.17
C TRP A 174 6.76 -5.16 -9.55
N MET A 175 5.59 -5.04 -10.21
CA MET A 175 4.97 -3.75 -10.55
C MET A 175 4.62 -2.93 -9.30
N GLU A 176 4.03 -3.55 -8.28
CA GLU A 176 3.74 -2.91 -6.99
C GLU A 176 5.01 -2.39 -6.30
N LYS A 177 6.09 -3.18 -6.34
CA LYS A 177 7.40 -2.75 -5.80
C LYS A 177 7.97 -1.57 -6.58
N LEU A 178 7.90 -1.58 -7.91
CA LEU A 178 8.35 -0.46 -8.75
C LEU A 178 7.55 0.81 -8.45
N LEU A 179 6.22 0.70 -8.32
CA LEU A 179 5.36 1.83 -7.94
C LEU A 179 5.79 2.40 -6.58
N ARG A 180 5.97 1.57 -5.57
CA ARG A 180 6.42 1.99 -4.23
C ARG A 180 7.79 2.66 -4.27
N LEU A 181 8.74 2.11 -5.02
CA LEU A 181 10.07 2.72 -5.19
C LEU A 181 10.00 4.08 -5.91
N SER A 182 9.16 4.21 -6.93
CA SER A 182 8.96 5.48 -7.63
C SER A 182 8.37 6.56 -6.69
N MET A 183 7.45 6.18 -5.81
CA MET A 183 6.94 7.08 -4.76
C MET A 183 8.02 7.48 -3.75
N SER A 184 8.94 6.58 -3.42
CA SER A 184 10.04 6.87 -2.49
C SER A 184 10.96 7.99 -2.98
N LEU A 185 11.11 8.18 -4.29
CA LEU A 185 11.85 9.33 -4.86
C LEU A 185 11.27 10.68 -4.42
N LYS A 186 9.97 10.75 -4.22
CA LYS A 186 9.27 11.97 -3.83
C LYS A 186 9.30 12.21 -2.31
N TYR A 187 9.20 11.14 -1.53
CA TYR A 187 8.92 11.24 -0.09
C TYR A 187 10.13 10.91 0.80
N ASN A 188 11.16 10.25 0.28
CA ASN A 188 12.38 9.94 1.03
C ASN A 188 13.60 10.70 0.46
N PRO A 189 14.07 11.77 1.11
CA PRO A 189 15.19 12.58 0.60
C PRO A 189 16.54 11.84 0.61
N LYS A 190 16.61 10.70 1.28
CA LYS A 190 17.79 9.82 1.30
C LYS A 190 17.84 8.84 0.12
N PHE A 191 16.74 8.74 -0.63
CA PHE A 191 16.63 7.83 -1.76
C PHE A 191 16.70 8.61 -3.08
N THR A 192 17.80 8.49 -3.78
CA THR A 192 18.11 9.31 -4.98
C THR A 192 18.30 8.48 -6.25
N ASN A 193 17.85 7.23 -6.26
CA ASN A 193 18.10 6.23 -7.33
C ASN A 193 17.17 6.39 -8.55
N LYS A 194 16.91 7.63 -9.01
CA LYS A 194 15.96 7.88 -10.12
C LYS A 194 16.36 7.17 -11.41
N GLU A 195 17.64 7.18 -11.78
CA GLU A 195 18.11 6.55 -13.02
C GLU A 195 17.91 5.03 -13.01
N GLU A 196 18.11 4.39 -11.86
CA GLU A 196 17.89 2.95 -11.72
C GLU A 196 16.40 2.60 -11.84
N ILE A 197 15.51 3.42 -11.28
CA ILE A 197 14.05 3.23 -11.41
C ILE A 197 13.61 3.47 -12.86
N LEU A 198 14.17 4.45 -13.55
CA LEU A 198 13.94 4.67 -14.97
C LEU A 198 14.33 3.43 -15.79
N ALA A 199 15.50 2.85 -15.52
CA ALA A 199 15.95 1.65 -16.20
C ALA A 199 15.03 0.45 -15.95
N LEU A 200 14.43 0.33 -14.75
CA LEU A 200 13.42 -0.69 -14.46
C LEU A 200 12.09 -0.38 -15.19
N TYR A 201 11.68 0.87 -15.23
CA TYR A 201 10.48 1.30 -15.97
C TYR A 201 10.60 1.05 -17.47
N ASP A 202 11.78 1.23 -18.04
CA ASP A 202 12.05 0.95 -19.47
C ASP A 202 11.94 -0.54 -19.84
N ARG A 203 12.00 -1.45 -18.85
CA ARG A 203 11.75 -2.89 -19.07
C ARG A 203 10.27 -3.21 -19.29
N LEU A 204 9.36 -2.31 -18.94
CA LEU A 204 7.92 -2.51 -19.11
C LEU A 204 7.54 -2.50 -20.59
N ASN A 205 6.64 -3.39 -20.97
CA ASN A 205 5.99 -3.33 -22.28
C ASN A 205 4.89 -2.25 -22.31
N GLU A 206 4.32 -1.98 -23.48
CA GLU A 206 3.32 -0.92 -23.66
C GLU A 206 2.04 -1.17 -22.84
N GLU A 207 1.61 -2.42 -22.69
CA GLU A 207 0.45 -2.76 -21.87
C GLU A 207 0.70 -2.47 -20.40
N GLN A 208 1.85 -2.85 -19.87
CA GLN A 208 2.26 -2.57 -18.49
C GLN A 208 2.42 -1.07 -18.23
N LYS A 209 2.97 -0.31 -19.18
CA LYS A 209 3.05 1.16 -19.08
C LYS A 209 1.67 1.84 -19.14
N ALA A 210 0.73 1.25 -19.85
CA ALA A 210 -0.65 1.75 -19.96
C ALA A 210 -1.53 1.35 -18.75
N SER A 211 -1.10 0.39 -17.92
CA SER A 211 -1.82 0.04 -16.68
C SER A 211 -1.88 1.22 -15.71
N ILE A 212 -2.77 1.13 -14.73
CA ILE A 212 -2.91 2.17 -13.68
C ILE A 212 -1.57 2.35 -12.96
N GLU A 213 -0.92 1.27 -12.55
CA GLU A 213 0.38 1.29 -11.88
C GLU A 213 1.47 1.89 -12.78
N GLY A 214 1.51 1.50 -14.05
CA GLY A 214 2.47 2.04 -15.02
C GLY A 214 2.35 3.53 -15.23
N GLN A 215 1.13 4.06 -15.29
CA GLN A 215 0.85 5.49 -15.38
C GLN A 215 1.22 6.23 -14.09
N GLU A 216 0.94 5.67 -12.92
CA GLU A 216 1.35 6.26 -11.64
C GLU A 216 2.87 6.30 -11.49
N ILE A 217 3.57 5.23 -11.86
CA ILE A 217 5.04 5.21 -11.91
C ILE A 217 5.56 6.32 -12.82
N ARG A 218 4.97 6.47 -14.00
CA ARG A 218 5.35 7.53 -14.95
C ARG A 218 5.17 8.92 -14.35
N VAL A 219 4.06 9.20 -13.66
CA VAL A 219 3.81 10.49 -13.00
C VAL A 219 4.84 10.75 -11.89
N ASN A 220 5.24 9.73 -11.14
CA ASN A 220 6.27 9.86 -10.10
C ASN A 220 7.65 10.16 -10.70
N LEU A 221 7.98 9.54 -11.83
CA LEU A 221 9.25 9.74 -12.55
C LEU A 221 9.32 11.07 -13.31
N PHE A 222 8.19 11.47 -13.89
CA PHE A 222 8.02 12.66 -14.72
C PHE A 222 6.84 13.49 -14.21
N PRO A 223 6.97 14.09 -13.01
CA PRO A 223 5.88 14.86 -12.44
C PRO A 223 5.51 16.02 -13.37
N PRO A 224 4.21 16.30 -13.55
CA PRO A 224 3.76 17.43 -14.34
C PRO A 224 4.32 18.74 -13.74
N LYS A 225 4.50 19.75 -14.61
CA LYS A 225 4.91 21.08 -14.16
C LYS A 225 3.88 21.61 -13.16
N THR A 226 4.34 22.03 -11.98
CA THR A 226 3.47 22.72 -11.03
C THR A 226 3.13 24.10 -11.58
N VAL A 227 1.84 24.36 -11.77
CA VAL A 227 1.33 25.67 -12.19
C VAL A 227 1.48 26.64 -11.01
N LYS A 228 1.97 27.83 -11.30
CA LYS A 228 2.13 28.95 -10.34
C LYS A 228 1.22 30.08 -10.73
N GLU A 229 1.04 31.03 -9.80
CA GLU A 229 0.34 32.28 -10.09
C GLU A 229 0.96 33.00 -11.31
N GLY A 230 0.11 33.35 -12.27
CA GLY A 230 0.54 33.97 -13.53
C GLY A 230 0.93 32.98 -14.66
N ASP A 231 1.02 31.70 -14.39
CA ASP A 231 1.21 30.69 -15.44
C ASP A 231 -0.12 30.46 -16.21
N ASP A 232 0.01 29.93 -17.41
CA ASP A 232 -1.15 29.42 -18.14
C ASP A 232 -1.81 28.28 -17.35
N MET A 233 -3.14 28.22 -17.41
CA MET A 233 -3.93 27.19 -16.76
C MET A 233 -3.57 25.80 -17.30
N ALA A 234 -3.29 24.86 -16.38
CA ALA A 234 -3.18 23.46 -16.77
C ALA A 234 -4.55 22.94 -17.21
N ASP A 235 -4.57 22.15 -18.27
CA ASP A 235 -5.76 21.50 -18.77
C ASP A 235 -5.56 19.99 -18.89
N ALA A 236 -6.63 19.24 -18.72
CA ALA A 236 -6.63 17.78 -18.80
C ALA A 236 -8.04 17.30 -19.14
N ASP A 237 -8.14 16.09 -19.68
CA ASP A 237 -9.41 15.41 -19.85
C ASP A 237 -10.01 15.08 -18.47
N LEU A 238 -11.16 15.70 -18.17
CA LEU A 238 -11.95 15.45 -16.97
C LEU A 238 -13.21 14.69 -17.38
N PHE A 239 -13.52 13.61 -16.67
CA PHE A 239 -14.67 12.76 -17.00
C PHE A 239 -15.79 12.98 -15.98
N ASP A 240 -17.02 13.21 -16.45
CA ASP A 240 -18.20 13.19 -15.60
C ASP A 240 -18.66 11.74 -15.31
N LEU A 241 -19.74 11.60 -14.53
CA LEU A 241 -20.28 10.29 -14.15
C LEU A 241 -20.83 9.49 -15.35
N ASP A 242 -21.12 10.14 -16.46
CA ASP A 242 -21.59 9.52 -17.70
C ASP A 242 -20.42 9.21 -18.64
N GLY A 243 -19.18 9.49 -18.22
CA GLY A 243 -17.97 9.29 -19.01
C GLY A 243 -17.73 10.33 -20.09
N LYS A 244 -18.47 11.44 -20.09
CA LYS A 244 -18.27 12.54 -21.02
C LYS A 244 -17.05 13.35 -20.61
N VAL A 245 -16.24 13.72 -21.61
CA VAL A 245 -15.03 14.53 -21.42
C VAL A 245 -15.38 16.00 -21.28
N HIS A 246 -14.78 16.66 -20.31
CA HIS A 246 -14.81 18.09 -20.05
C HIS A 246 -13.38 18.62 -19.87
N HIS A 247 -13.19 19.89 -20.17
CA HIS A 247 -11.89 20.57 -20.00
C HIS A 247 -12.04 21.80 -19.10
N LEU A 248 -11.01 22.10 -18.29
CA LEU A 248 -10.96 23.37 -17.56
C LEU A 248 -10.97 24.56 -18.53
N ALA A 249 -10.40 24.38 -19.72
CA ALA A 249 -10.41 25.37 -20.79
C ALA A 249 -11.81 25.79 -21.23
N ASP A 250 -12.85 24.97 -21.05
CA ASP A 250 -14.26 25.28 -21.36
C ASP A 250 -14.80 26.45 -20.52
N PHE A 251 -14.13 26.74 -19.38
CA PHE A 251 -14.49 27.81 -18.45
C PHE A 251 -13.56 29.03 -18.58
N LYS A 252 -12.74 29.12 -19.62
CA LYS A 252 -11.84 30.25 -19.84
C LYS A 252 -12.57 31.58 -19.79
N GLY A 253 -12.01 32.56 -19.06
CA GLY A 253 -12.60 33.87 -18.86
C GLY A 253 -13.58 33.96 -17.67
N LYS A 254 -13.74 32.87 -16.91
CA LYS A 254 -14.50 32.83 -15.65
C LYS A 254 -13.57 32.55 -14.47
N TYR A 255 -13.98 32.98 -13.28
CA TYR A 255 -13.35 32.49 -12.04
C TYR A 255 -13.86 31.08 -11.77
N MET A 256 -12.94 30.19 -11.40
CA MET A 256 -13.24 28.80 -11.05
C MET A 256 -12.73 28.51 -9.66
N LEU A 257 -13.56 27.86 -8.85
CA LEU A 257 -13.14 27.22 -7.61
C LEU A 257 -13.07 25.71 -7.89
N LEU A 258 -11.86 25.13 -7.75
CA LEU A 258 -11.66 23.69 -7.91
C LEU A 258 -11.61 23.04 -6.53
N ASP A 259 -12.54 22.15 -6.25
CA ASP A 259 -12.55 21.33 -5.04
C ASP A 259 -12.19 19.88 -5.37
N PHE A 260 -11.17 19.35 -4.68
CA PHE A 260 -10.72 17.97 -4.82
C PHE A 260 -11.21 17.17 -3.61
N TRP A 261 -12.24 16.38 -3.80
CA TRP A 261 -12.85 15.59 -2.74
C TRP A 261 -13.04 14.11 -3.12
N SER A 262 -13.31 13.29 -2.12
CA SER A 262 -13.74 11.90 -2.33
C SER A 262 -14.75 11.48 -1.25
N SER A 263 -15.54 10.46 -1.53
CA SER A 263 -16.51 9.91 -0.57
C SER A 263 -15.88 9.33 0.70
N GLY A 264 -14.59 9.01 0.68
CA GLY A 264 -13.81 8.55 1.84
C GLY A 264 -13.08 9.66 2.60
N CYS A 265 -13.13 10.90 2.12
CA CYS A 265 -12.45 12.04 2.74
C CYS A 265 -13.37 12.70 3.78
N GLY A 266 -13.24 12.33 5.05
CA GLY A 266 -14.05 12.89 6.15
C GLY A 266 -14.03 14.42 6.23
N PRO A 267 -12.87 15.11 6.23
CA PRO A 267 -12.80 16.57 6.19
C PRO A 267 -13.51 17.17 4.97
N CYS A 268 -13.40 16.54 3.80
CA CYS A 268 -14.06 17.03 2.58
C CYS A 268 -15.58 16.96 2.72
N ILE A 269 -16.12 15.88 3.30
CA ILE A 269 -17.57 15.74 3.54
C ILE A 269 -18.05 16.83 4.53
N MET A 270 -17.25 17.16 5.55
CA MET A 270 -17.59 18.21 6.50
C MET A 270 -17.62 19.61 5.89
N ALA A 271 -16.83 19.85 4.83
CA ALA A 271 -16.82 21.14 4.12
C ALA A 271 -17.99 21.31 3.10
N LEU A 272 -18.67 20.22 2.72
CA LEU A 272 -19.76 20.28 1.73
C LEU A 272 -20.90 21.28 2.04
N PRO A 273 -21.33 21.49 3.31
CA PRO A 273 -22.35 22.52 3.60
C PRO A 273 -21.90 23.93 3.22
N GLU A 274 -20.66 24.30 3.53
CA GLU A 274 -20.10 25.62 3.19
C GLU A 274 -19.93 25.79 1.69
N MET A 275 -19.54 24.73 0.98
CA MET A 275 -19.41 24.75 -0.49
C MET A 275 -20.74 24.94 -1.22
N LYS A 276 -21.88 24.62 -0.60
CA LYS A 276 -23.22 24.83 -1.19
C LYS A 276 -23.73 26.27 -1.07
N GLU A 277 -23.07 27.09 -0.26
CA GLU A 277 -23.42 28.50 -0.04
C GLU A 277 -22.68 29.44 -0.99
N ILE A 278 -21.69 28.93 -1.73
CA ILE A 278 -20.93 29.65 -2.76
C ILE A 278 -21.60 29.49 -4.14
#